data_be7da88d848dd1d572ac23c48bb4a2e8
#
_entry.id   be7da88d848dd1d572ac23c48bb4a2e8
#
_cell.length_a   1.000
_cell.length_b   1.000
_cell.length_c   1.000
_cell.angle_alpha   90.00
_cell.angle_beta   90.00
_cell.angle_gamma   90.00
#
_symmetry.space_group_name_H-M   'P 1'
#
loop_
_entity.id
_entity.type
_entity.pdbx_description
1 polymer ?
#
loop_
_entity_poly.entity_id
_entity_poly.type
_entity_poly.pdbx_seq_one_letter_code
_entity_poly.pdbx_strand_id
1 'polypeptide(L)'
;MPMPFQKAVTTEKGVELLNRSQAGEGVITFVAIATGNGVYSELEKRPENLRKSTSLKASKNFYKISEVRKENPNSIKVTAVIGNQDPVTKEAVVTEGYNINEIGLFAKIEGDSENTLLSVAVTGGEHGDFLPAFTGKETAQIIQNYIVSISNDLEISLKYSDAAVAFKSDVDKQLADFKKQVSEEQTVLNKALAKAIKDIADSKGASTTTFNADGSIVTVNSLETITTTFNKADKSILEKHAYKNGTSKTLKTVFENKKIITTEVN
;
A
#
# COMPACT_ATOMS: atom_id res chain seq x y z
N MET A 1 -13.67 20.45 -16.08
CA MET A 1 -13.66 19.23 -15.25
C MET A 1 -14.10 18.07 -16.14
N PRO A 2 -13.44 16.90 -16.07
CA PRO A 2 -13.95 15.70 -16.73
C PRO A 2 -15.34 15.41 -16.17
N MET A 3 -16.28 15.09 -17.05
CA MET A 3 -17.64 14.76 -16.65
C MET A 3 -17.69 13.28 -16.25
N PRO A 4 -18.41 12.94 -15.17
CA PRO A 4 -18.51 11.55 -14.77
C PRO A 4 -19.17 10.70 -15.85
N PHE A 5 -18.82 9.41 -15.87
CA PHE A 5 -19.49 8.44 -16.72
C PHE A 5 -20.98 8.35 -16.37
N GLN A 6 -21.80 8.20 -17.39
CA GLN A 6 -23.20 7.87 -17.22
C GLN A 6 -23.33 6.44 -16.65
N LYS A 7 -24.51 6.12 -16.12
CA LYS A 7 -24.80 4.77 -15.65
C LYS A 7 -24.58 3.76 -16.78
N ALA A 8 -23.83 2.70 -16.49
CA ALA A 8 -23.58 1.63 -17.43
C ALA A 8 -24.89 0.97 -17.89
N VAL A 9 -24.97 0.68 -19.19
CA VAL A 9 -26.12 0.06 -19.84
C VAL A 9 -25.73 -1.35 -20.29
N THR A 10 -26.47 -2.37 -19.85
CA THR A 10 -26.31 -3.74 -20.34
C THR A 10 -26.79 -3.83 -21.80
N THR A 11 -25.96 -4.39 -22.67
CA THR A 11 -26.29 -4.53 -24.08
C THR A 11 -27.30 -5.66 -24.33
N GLU A 12 -27.94 -5.69 -25.51
CA GLU A 12 -28.81 -6.80 -25.90
C GLU A 12 -28.06 -8.13 -25.91
N LYS A 13 -26.83 -8.13 -26.43
CA LYS A 13 -25.95 -9.31 -26.40
C LYS A 13 -25.51 -9.67 -24.99
N GLY A 14 -25.34 -8.70 -24.10
CA GLY A 14 -25.09 -8.92 -22.69
C GLY A 14 -26.26 -9.57 -21.97
N VAL A 15 -27.50 -9.14 -22.28
CA VAL A 15 -28.72 -9.78 -21.75
C VAL A 15 -28.84 -11.21 -22.28
N GLU A 16 -28.58 -11.45 -23.56
CA GLU A 16 -28.55 -12.78 -24.16
C GLU A 16 -27.56 -13.70 -23.43
N LEU A 17 -26.34 -13.21 -23.18
CA LEU A 17 -25.30 -13.94 -22.44
C LEU A 17 -25.75 -14.31 -21.01
N LEU A 18 -26.38 -13.37 -20.31
CA LEU A 18 -26.92 -13.59 -18.97
C LEU A 18 -28.02 -14.68 -19.00
N ASN A 19 -28.94 -14.59 -19.98
CA ASN A 19 -30.02 -15.58 -20.14
C ASN A 19 -29.50 -16.98 -20.46
N ARG A 20 -28.49 -17.10 -21.31
CA ARG A 20 -27.83 -18.38 -21.64
C ARG A 20 -27.22 -19.01 -20.40
N SER A 21 -26.56 -18.23 -19.56
CA SER A 21 -26.02 -18.73 -18.30
C SER A 21 -27.10 -19.18 -17.33
N GLN A 22 -28.22 -18.45 -17.25
CA GLN A 22 -29.40 -18.88 -16.45
C GLN A 22 -30.02 -20.17 -16.95
N ALA A 23 -30.03 -20.38 -18.28
CA ALA A 23 -30.51 -21.61 -18.89
C ALA A 23 -29.55 -22.80 -18.66
N GLY A 24 -28.42 -22.60 -17.98
CA GLY A 24 -27.46 -23.65 -17.66
C GLY A 24 -26.47 -23.95 -18.79
N GLU A 25 -26.34 -23.09 -19.82
CA GLU A 25 -25.40 -23.28 -20.93
C GLU A 25 -23.93 -23.11 -20.50
N GLY A 26 -23.68 -22.53 -19.32
CA GLY A 26 -22.36 -22.43 -18.75
C GLY A 26 -22.19 -21.23 -17.81
N VAL A 27 -20.98 -21.11 -17.27
CA VAL A 27 -20.61 -20.09 -16.30
C VAL A 27 -20.10 -18.85 -17.02
N ILE A 28 -20.57 -17.67 -16.60
CA ILE A 28 -20.05 -16.40 -17.11
C ILE A 28 -18.68 -16.12 -16.52
N THR A 29 -17.74 -15.83 -17.43
CA THR A 29 -16.40 -15.34 -17.08
C THR A 29 -16.26 -13.89 -17.53
N PHE A 30 -15.96 -12.99 -16.63
CA PHE A 30 -15.59 -11.62 -16.96
C PHE A 30 -14.14 -11.60 -17.47
N VAL A 31 -13.98 -11.09 -18.70
CA VAL A 31 -12.69 -11.21 -19.43
C VAL A 31 -11.85 -9.95 -19.27
N ALA A 32 -12.45 -8.79 -19.56
CA ALA A 32 -11.73 -7.54 -19.58
C ALA A 32 -12.65 -6.33 -19.38
N ILE A 33 -12.07 -5.25 -18.91
CA ILE A 33 -12.61 -3.90 -19.09
C ILE A 33 -11.84 -3.25 -20.23
N ALA A 34 -12.57 -2.80 -21.26
CA ALA A 34 -11.99 -2.05 -22.35
C ALA A 34 -12.26 -0.55 -22.19
N THR A 35 -11.33 0.27 -22.67
CA THR A 35 -11.49 1.71 -22.77
C THR A 35 -11.40 2.15 -24.21
N GLY A 36 -12.07 3.26 -24.53
CA GLY A 36 -12.02 3.84 -25.85
C GLY A 36 -12.22 5.36 -25.82
N ASN A 37 -11.94 6.00 -26.94
CA ASN A 37 -12.08 7.44 -27.11
C ASN A 37 -13.25 7.82 -28.06
N GLY A 38 -14.22 6.92 -28.24
CA GLY A 38 -15.39 7.17 -29.08
C GLY A 38 -16.14 8.42 -28.64
N VAL A 39 -16.52 9.23 -29.61
CA VAL A 39 -17.39 10.40 -29.42
C VAL A 39 -18.81 10.03 -29.73
N TYR A 40 -19.69 10.25 -28.77
CA TYR A 40 -21.11 9.91 -28.86
C TYR A 40 -21.93 11.18 -28.90
N SER A 41 -22.85 11.26 -29.85
CA SER A 41 -23.90 12.29 -29.85
C SER A 41 -24.89 12.06 -28.71
N GLU A 42 -25.63 13.06 -28.30
CA GLU A 42 -26.64 12.93 -27.23
C GLU A 42 -27.72 11.88 -27.56
N LEU A 43 -27.98 11.61 -28.82
CA LEU A 43 -28.89 10.56 -29.25
C LEU A 43 -28.27 9.17 -29.02
N GLU A 44 -26.99 9.00 -29.36
CA GLU A 44 -26.25 7.73 -29.16
C GLU A 44 -26.05 7.41 -27.69
N LYS A 45 -25.90 8.40 -26.80
CA LYS A 45 -25.76 8.23 -25.35
C LYS A 45 -27.04 7.71 -24.68
N ARG A 46 -28.19 7.73 -25.37
CA ARG A 46 -29.44 7.23 -24.78
C ARG A 46 -29.37 5.72 -24.53
N PRO A 47 -29.91 5.23 -23.40
CA PRO A 47 -29.86 3.82 -23.06
C PRO A 47 -30.37 2.85 -24.12
N GLU A 48 -31.42 3.23 -24.83
CA GLU A 48 -32.00 2.43 -25.93
C GLU A 48 -31.05 2.26 -27.15
N ASN A 49 -30.13 3.20 -27.35
CA ASN A 49 -29.13 3.11 -28.40
C ASN A 49 -27.88 2.39 -27.92
N LEU A 50 -27.43 2.67 -26.70
CA LEU A 50 -26.28 1.96 -26.08
C LEU A 50 -26.55 0.45 -25.94
N ARG A 51 -27.80 0.05 -25.70
CA ARG A 51 -28.19 -1.39 -25.64
C ARG A 51 -27.88 -2.14 -26.94
N LYS A 52 -27.92 -1.49 -28.05
CA LYS A 52 -27.67 -2.10 -29.37
C LYS A 52 -26.19 -2.23 -29.70
N SER A 53 -25.32 -1.69 -28.85
CA SER A 53 -23.87 -1.76 -29.08
C SER A 53 -23.37 -3.20 -28.96
N THR A 54 -22.59 -3.62 -29.93
CA THR A 54 -21.91 -4.92 -29.96
C THR A 54 -20.41 -4.79 -29.68
N SER A 55 -19.88 -3.56 -29.77
CA SER A 55 -18.49 -3.19 -29.49
C SER A 55 -18.43 -1.74 -28.98
N LEU A 56 -17.29 -1.31 -28.47
CA LEU A 56 -17.00 0.10 -28.26
C LEU A 56 -16.88 0.80 -29.61
N LYS A 57 -17.25 2.09 -29.69
CA LYS A 57 -17.23 2.89 -30.92
C LYS A 57 -15.80 3.12 -31.43
N ALA A 58 -14.85 3.35 -30.48
CA ALA A 58 -13.44 3.54 -30.80
C ALA A 58 -12.57 2.94 -29.68
N SER A 59 -12.57 1.61 -29.62
CA SER A 59 -11.80 0.85 -28.62
C SER A 59 -10.30 1.14 -28.73
N LYS A 60 -9.63 1.35 -27.61
CA LYS A 60 -8.19 1.59 -27.50
C LYS A 60 -7.47 0.45 -26.80
N ASN A 61 -7.77 0.20 -25.54
CA ASN A 61 -7.05 -0.78 -24.74
C ASN A 61 -8.00 -1.71 -23.97
N PHE A 62 -7.54 -2.93 -23.72
CA PHE A 62 -8.22 -3.95 -22.93
C PHE A 62 -7.39 -4.22 -21.67
N TYR A 63 -8.04 -4.13 -20.52
CA TYR A 63 -7.42 -4.33 -19.22
C TYR A 63 -7.99 -5.58 -18.56
N LYS A 64 -7.12 -6.44 -18.08
CA LYS A 64 -7.50 -7.66 -17.38
C LYS A 64 -8.25 -7.35 -16.10
N ILE A 65 -9.22 -8.18 -15.77
CA ILE A 65 -9.94 -8.07 -14.50
C ILE A 65 -9.01 -8.42 -13.35
N SER A 66 -8.91 -7.52 -12.37
CA SER A 66 -8.11 -7.72 -11.16
C SER A 66 -8.92 -8.30 -9.99
N GLU A 67 -10.23 -8.03 -9.94
CA GLU A 67 -11.11 -8.53 -8.90
C GLU A 67 -12.54 -8.66 -9.43
N VAL A 68 -13.21 -9.74 -9.01
CA VAL A 68 -14.67 -9.89 -9.15
C VAL A 68 -15.21 -10.28 -7.79
N ARG A 69 -16.15 -9.51 -7.27
CA ARG A 69 -16.78 -9.82 -5.98
C ARG A 69 -18.28 -9.51 -5.97
N LYS A 70 -19.01 -10.23 -5.17
CA LYS A 70 -20.40 -9.88 -4.88
C LYS A 70 -20.42 -8.63 -4.02
N GLU A 71 -21.04 -7.55 -4.50
CA GLU A 71 -21.15 -6.30 -3.76
C GLU A 71 -22.36 -6.29 -2.85
N ASN A 72 -23.49 -6.80 -3.36
CA ASN A 72 -24.72 -7.03 -2.61
C ASN A 72 -25.49 -8.20 -3.26
N PRO A 73 -26.65 -8.65 -2.71
CA PRO A 73 -27.39 -9.77 -3.28
C PRO A 73 -27.65 -9.66 -4.79
N ASN A 74 -27.79 -8.44 -5.31
CA ASN A 74 -28.24 -8.17 -6.67
C ASN A 74 -27.18 -7.47 -7.53
N SER A 75 -25.92 -7.42 -7.11
CA SER A 75 -24.88 -6.82 -7.92
C SER A 75 -23.50 -7.44 -7.72
N ILE A 76 -22.75 -7.46 -8.80
CA ILE A 76 -21.35 -7.87 -8.85
C ILE A 76 -20.51 -6.63 -9.15
N LYS A 77 -19.44 -6.50 -8.40
CA LYS A 77 -18.40 -5.50 -8.65
C LYS A 77 -17.25 -6.18 -9.39
N VAL A 78 -16.91 -5.63 -10.53
CA VAL A 78 -15.76 -6.02 -11.36
C VAL A 78 -14.75 -4.90 -11.33
N THR A 79 -13.53 -5.18 -10.96
CA THR A 79 -12.45 -4.19 -10.85
C THR A 79 -11.35 -4.48 -11.86
N ALA A 80 -10.85 -3.45 -12.51
CA ALA A 80 -9.64 -3.50 -13.31
C ALA A 80 -8.76 -2.26 -13.03
N VAL A 81 -7.46 -2.42 -13.21
CA VAL A 81 -6.51 -1.30 -13.18
C VAL A 81 -6.28 -0.84 -14.61
N ILE A 82 -6.79 0.34 -14.91
CA ILE A 82 -6.56 1.02 -16.18
C ILE A 82 -5.25 1.80 -16.05
N GLY A 83 -4.26 1.50 -16.86
CA GLY A 83 -2.96 2.14 -16.76
C GLY A 83 -2.30 2.36 -18.12
N ASN A 84 -1.34 3.28 -18.19
CA ASN A 84 -0.56 3.55 -19.38
C ASN A 84 0.66 2.62 -19.54
N GLN A 85 0.94 1.82 -18.48
CA GLN A 85 2.04 0.85 -18.41
C GLN A 85 1.50 -0.49 -17.91
N ASP A 86 2.00 -1.60 -18.45
CA ASP A 86 1.73 -2.92 -17.91
C ASP A 86 2.40 -3.05 -16.52
N PRO A 87 1.65 -3.43 -15.48
CA PRO A 87 2.18 -3.48 -14.13
C PRO A 87 3.25 -4.57 -13.93
N VAL A 88 3.26 -5.60 -14.78
CA VAL A 88 4.18 -6.75 -14.69
C VAL A 88 5.38 -6.56 -15.60
N THR A 89 5.15 -6.39 -16.91
CA THR A 89 6.23 -6.30 -17.90
C THR A 89 6.90 -4.94 -17.94
N LYS A 90 6.23 -3.91 -17.36
CA LYS A 90 6.68 -2.49 -17.42
C LYS A 90 6.71 -1.89 -18.81
N GLU A 91 6.14 -2.56 -19.79
CA GLU A 91 6.01 -2.07 -21.15
C GLU A 91 4.91 -1.02 -21.28
N ALA A 92 5.02 -0.16 -22.28
CA ALA A 92 4.00 0.83 -22.59
C ALA A 92 2.72 0.15 -23.10
N VAL A 93 1.60 0.35 -22.42
CA VAL A 93 0.27 -0.04 -22.87
C VAL A 93 -0.36 1.08 -23.70
N VAL A 94 -0.10 2.33 -23.31
CA VAL A 94 -0.57 3.52 -24.00
C VAL A 94 0.61 4.26 -24.60
N THR A 95 0.74 4.22 -25.92
CA THR A 95 1.81 4.91 -26.67
C THR A 95 1.40 6.31 -27.12
N GLU A 96 0.09 6.57 -27.19
CA GLU A 96 -0.50 7.86 -27.49
C GLU A 96 -1.63 8.14 -26.51
N GLY A 97 -1.55 9.28 -25.79
CA GLY A 97 -2.55 9.65 -24.78
C GLY A 97 -3.92 9.91 -25.39
N TYR A 98 -5.00 9.55 -24.69
CA TYR A 98 -6.36 9.75 -25.14
C TYR A 98 -7.32 10.02 -23.98
N ASN A 99 -8.47 10.64 -24.30
CA ASN A 99 -9.57 10.75 -23.34
C ASN A 99 -10.36 9.45 -23.29
N ILE A 100 -10.58 8.92 -22.10
CA ILE A 100 -11.43 7.75 -21.89
C ILE A 100 -12.89 8.22 -21.97
N ASN A 101 -13.50 8.11 -23.13
CA ASN A 101 -14.88 8.55 -23.38
C ASN A 101 -15.89 7.41 -23.24
N GLU A 102 -15.42 6.18 -23.33
CA GLU A 102 -16.23 4.97 -23.24
C GLU A 102 -15.49 3.86 -22.48
N ILE A 103 -16.27 3.09 -21.73
CA ILE A 103 -15.78 1.94 -20.98
C ILE A 103 -16.73 0.77 -21.24
N GLY A 104 -16.20 -0.37 -21.65
CA GLY A 104 -16.96 -1.60 -21.88
C GLY A 104 -16.51 -2.74 -20.98
N LEU A 105 -17.46 -3.47 -20.42
CA LEU A 105 -17.20 -4.72 -19.72
C LEU A 105 -17.44 -5.88 -20.68
N PHE A 106 -16.42 -6.71 -20.88
CA PHE A 106 -16.49 -7.89 -21.73
C PHE A 106 -16.53 -9.17 -20.89
N ALA A 107 -17.42 -10.06 -21.32
CA ALA A 107 -17.60 -11.37 -20.69
C ALA A 107 -17.88 -12.45 -21.76
N LYS A 108 -17.79 -13.71 -21.38
CA LYS A 108 -18.16 -14.85 -22.19
C LYS A 108 -18.67 -16.00 -21.34
N ILE A 109 -19.37 -16.95 -21.93
CA ILE A 109 -19.64 -18.26 -21.33
C ILE A 109 -18.46 -19.18 -21.65
N GLU A 110 -18.17 -20.10 -20.74
CA GLU A 110 -17.13 -21.11 -20.94
C GLU A 110 -17.43 -21.93 -22.21
N GLY A 111 -16.50 -21.99 -23.13
CA GLY A 111 -16.65 -22.61 -24.45
C GLY A 111 -16.94 -21.64 -25.59
N ASP A 112 -17.35 -20.41 -25.32
CA ASP A 112 -17.49 -19.39 -26.36
C ASP A 112 -16.10 -18.96 -26.87
N SER A 113 -15.97 -18.86 -28.21
CA SER A 113 -14.73 -18.39 -28.85
C SER A 113 -14.58 -16.86 -28.75
N GLU A 114 -15.68 -16.12 -28.66
CA GLU A 114 -15.69 -14.67 -28.72
C GLU A 114 -16.11 -14.05 -27.39
N ASN A 115 -15.55 -12.87 -27.12
CA ASN A 115 -15.94 -12.06 -25.98
C ASN A 115 -17.12 -11.17 -26.35
N THR A 116 -18.13 -11.17 -25.52
CA THR A 116 -19.33 -10.34 -25.70
C THR A 116 -19.20 -9.05 -24.90
N LEU A 117 -19.52 -7.92 -25.50
CA LEU A 117 -19.71 -6.66 -24.77
C LEU A 117 -20.96 -6.80 -23.88
N LEU A 118 -20.75 -7.07 -22.60
CA LEU A 118 -21.83 -7.25 -21.63
C LEU A 118 -22.53 -5.94 -21.32
N SER A 119 -21.76 -4.89 -21.10
CA SER A 119 -22.32 -3.56 -20.87
C SER A 119 -21.33 -2.46 -21.23
N VAL A 120 -21.87 -1.25 -21.43
CA VAL A 120 -21.13 -0.07 -21.85
C VAL A 120 -21.52 1.15 -21.02
N ALA A 121 -20.54 1.95 -20.65
CA ALA A 121 -20.71 3.27 -20.06
C ALA A 121 -20.00 4.31 -20.92
N VAL A 122 -20.62 5.48 -21.08
CA VAL A 122 -20.05 6.59 -21.86
C VAL A 122 -19.99 7.84 -21.00
N THR A 123 -19.06 8.76 -21.32
CA THR A 123 -18.95 10.02 -20.60
C THR A 123 -20.22 10.87 -20.78
N GLY A 124 -20.64 11.52 -19.71
CA GLY A 124 -21.77 12.46 -19.76
C GLY A 124 -21.44 13.77 -20.48
N GLY A 125 -20.17 14.10 -20.63
CA GLY A 125 -19.68 15.29 -21.31
C GLY A 125 -19.08 15.01 -22.69
N GLU A 126 -18.34 15.99 -23.19
CA GLU A 126 -17.62 15.88 -24.46
C GLU A 126 -16.39 14.98 -24.31
N HIS A 127 -15.71 15.09 -23.17
CA HIS A 127 -14.49 14.32 -22.87
C HIS A 127 -14.56 13.71 -21.47
N GLY A 128 -14.07 12.48 -21.35
CA GLY A 128 -13.80 11.80 -20.09
C GLY A 128 -12.38 12.08 -19.56
N ASP A 129 -11.93 11.27 -18.63
CA ASP A 129 -10.60 11.39 -18.04
C ASP A 129 -9.50 11.14 -19.07
N PHE A 130 -8.43 11.95 -19.01
CA PHE A 130 -7.31 11.80 -19.93
C PHE A 130 -6.31 10.76 -19.39
N LEU A 131 -6.02 9.75 -20.22
CA LEU A 131 -4.98 8.76 -19.95
C LEU A 131 -3.74 9.11 -20.80
N PRO A 132 -2.65 9.59 -20.17
CA PRO A 132 -1.44 9.99 -20.88
C PRO A 132 -0.69 8.80 -21.47
N ALA A 133 0.08 9.03 -22.52
CA ALA A 133 1.05 8.06 -23.02
C ALA A 133 2.12 7.74 -21.96
N PHE A 134 2.58 6.50 -21.95
CA PHE A 134 3.74 6.14 -21.13
C PHE A 134 5.04 6.48 -21.88
N THR A 135 5.80 7.40 -21.33
CA THR A 135 7.06 7.90 -21.92
C THR A 135 8.30 7.30 -21.26
N GLY A 136 8.13 6.22 -20.48
CA GLY A 136 9.23 5.59 -19.74
C GLY A 136 9.51 6.18 -18.35
N LYS A 137 8.78 7.23 -17.93
CA LYS A 137 9.03 7.90 -16.64
C LYS A 137 7.81 7.94 -15.73
N GLU A 138 6.65 8.35 -16.25
CA GLU A 138 5.47 8.62 -15.44
C GLU A 138 4.39 7.57 -15.68
N THR A 139 4.05 6.82 -14.63
CA THR A 139 2.96 5.85 -14.66
C THR A 139 1.66 6.53 -14.24
N ALA A 140 0.64 6.44 -15.10
CA ALA A 140 -0.72 6.84 -14.78
C ALA A 140 -1.59 5.58 -14.60
N GLN A 141 -2.34 5.52 -13.50
CA GLN A 141 -3.24 4.40 -13.20
C GLN A 141 -4.55 4.90 -12.62
N ILE A 142 -5.64 4.25 -13.03
CA ILE A 142 -6.99 4.48 -12.53
C ILE A 142 -7.56 3.13 -12.12
N ILE A 143 -8.08 3.02 -10.89
CA ILE A 143 -8.81 1.83 -10.45
C ILE A 143 -10.25 1.98 -10.91
N GLN A 144 -10.64 1.21 -11.93
CA GLN A 144 -12.00 1.20 -12.45
C GLN A 144 -12.83 0.14 -11.75
N ASN A 145 -13.86 0.58 -11.06
CA ASN A 145 -14.89 -0.29 -10.51
C ASN A 145 -16.13 -0.25 -11.41
N TYR A 146 -16.53 -1.41 -11.87
CA TYR A 146 -17.71 -1.60 -12.70
C TYR A 146 -18.74 -2.44 -11.96
N ILE A 147 -19.92 -1.89 -11.71
CA ILE A 147 -20.98 -2.57 -10.98
C ILE A 147 -22.03 -3.06 -11.97
N VAL A 148 -22.20 -4.37 -12.03
CA VAL A 148 -23.23 -5.04 -12.83
C VAL A 148 -24.40 -5.39 -11.93
N SER A 149 -25.58 -4.88 -12.22
CA SER A 149 -26.82 -5.29 -11.54
C SER A 149 -27.29 -6.62 -12.11
N ILE A 150 -27.68 -7.52 -11.23
CA ILE A 150 -28.19 -8.86 -11.55
C ILE A 150 -29.60 -8.94 -11.01
N SER A 151 -30.52 -9.60 -11.72
CA SER A 151 -31.86 -9.89 -11.17
C SER A 151 -31.76 -10.94 -10.06
N ASN A 152 -32.69 -10.89 -9.10
CA ASN A 152 -32.67 -11.70 -7.86
C ASN A 152 -32.61 -13.23 -8.05
N ASP A 153 -32.86 -13.73 -9.25
CA ASP A 153 -32.94 -15.16 -9.54
C ASP A 153 -31.67 -15.73 -10.21
N LEU A 154 -30.59 -14.96 -10.24
CA LEU A 154 -29.33 -15.33 -10.88
C LEU A 154 -28.33 -15.90 -9.89
N GLU A 155 -28.11 -17.20 -9.87
CA GLU A 155 -26.85 -17.80 -9.42
C GLU A 155 -25.81 -17.62 -10.53
N ILE A 156 -25.00 -16.58 -10.43
CA ILE A 156 -23.81 -16.44 -11.26
C ILE A 156 -22.66 -17.15 -10.56
N SER A 157 -22.23 -18.27 -11.09
CA SER A 157 -20.94 -18.86 -10.75
C SER A 157 -19.84 -17.98 -11.33
N LEU A 158 -19.05 -17.38 -10.45
CA LEU A 158 -17.95 -16.49 -10.85
C LEU A 158 -16.68 -17.31 -11.02
N LYS A 159 -16.20 -17.43 -12.25
CA LYS A 159 -14.80 -17.85 -12.49
C LYS A 159 -13.96 -16.59 -12.71
N TYR A 160 -12.83 -16.55 -12.04
CA TYR A 160 -11.80 -15.53 -12.29
C TYR A 160 -11.02 -15.95 -13.55
N SER A 161 -10.61 -15.00 -14.37
CA SER A 161 -9.58 -15.31 -15.36
C SER A 161 -8.27 -15.66 -14.63
N ASP A 162 -7.53 -16.63 -15.14
CA ASP A 162 -6.24 -17.06 -14.55
C ASP A 162 -5.28 -15.88 -14.31
N ALA A 163 -5.39 -14.82 -15.13
CA ALA A 163 -4.61 -13.60 -14.97
C ALA A 163 -4.98 -12.77 -13.72
N ALA A 164 -6.25 -12.75 -13.29
CA ALA A 164 -6.65 -12.06 -12.07
C ALA A 164 -6.19 -12.81 -10.81
N VAL A 165 -6.20 -14.14 -10.88
CA VAL A 165 -5.69 -15.02 -9.81
C VAL A 165 -4.17 -14.87 -9.71
N ALA A 166 -3.46 -14.84 -10.84
CA ALA A 166 -2.01 -14.64 -10.88
C ALA A 166 -1.60 -13.29 -10.25
N PHE A 167 -2.29 -12.19 -10.60
CA PHE A 167 -2.02 -10.87 -10.03
C PHE A 167 -2.20 -10.85 -8.51
N LYS A 168 -3.30 -11.44 -8.01
CA LYS A 168 -3.54 -11.53 -6.57
C LYS A 168 -2.47 -12.39 -5.88
N SER A 169 -2.11 -13.54 -6.45
CA SER A 169 -1.07 -14.42 -5.90
C SER A 169 0.30 -13.73 -5.87
N ASP A 170 0.62 -12.93 -6.89
CA ASP A 170 1.87 -12.18 -6.95
C ASP A 170 1.94 -11.08 -5.89
N VAL A 171 0.83 -10.36 -5.67
CA VAL A 171 0.73 -9.36 -4.60
C VAL A 171 0.81 -10.02 -3.23
N ASP A 172 0.10 -11.12 -3.01
CA ASP A 172 0.11 -11.86 -1.76
C ASP A 172 1.52 -12.41 -1.47
N LYS A 173 2.23 -12.91 -2.50
CA LYS A 173 3.62 -13.37 -2.40
C LYS A 173 4.57 -12.22 -2.07
N GLN A 174 4.50 -11.10 -2.79
CA GLN A 174 5.33 -9.93 -2.51
C GLN A 174 5.09 -9.40 -1.09
N LEU A 175 3.83 -9.39 -0.62
CA LEU A 175 3.49 -9.00 0.74
C LEU A 175 4.06 -9.98 1.79
N ALA A 176 4.02 -11.28 1.50
CA ALA A 176 4.59 -12.30 2.38
C ALA A 176 6.12 -12.18 2.45
N ASP A 177 6.79 -12.00 1.30
CA ASP A 177 8.23 -11.79 1.21
C ASP A 177 8.68 -10.52 1.95
N PHE A 178 7.94 -9.41 1.78
CA PHE A 178 8.19 -8.17 2.49
C PHE A 178 8.02 -8.32 4.01
N LYS A 179 6.95 -8.99 4.47
CA LYS A 179 6.74 -9.26 5.90
C LYS A 179 7.87 -10.12 6.48
N LYS A 180 8.35 -11.11 5.73
CA LYS A 180 9.48 -11.95 6.13
C LYS A 180 10.76 -11.13 6.26
N GLN A 181 11.07 -10.29 5.27
CA GLN A 181 12.24 -9.41 5.30
C GLN A 181 12.22 -8.48 6.51
N VAL A 182 11.10 -7.82 6.78
CA VAL A 182 10.94 -6.93 7.95
C VAL A 182 11.15 -7.70 9.25
N SER A 183 10.63 -8.93 9.38
CA SER A 183 10.82 -9.77 10.56
C SER A 183 12.29 -10.18 10.76
N GLU A 184 12.99 -10.51 9.69
CA GLU A 184 14.43 -10.85 9.72
C GLU A 184 15.27 -9.64 10.13
N GLU A 185 15.03 -8.46 9.55
CA GLU A 185 15.72 -7.21 9.90
C GLU A 185 15.46 -6.83 11.36
N GLN A 186 14.23 -6.97 11.84
CA GLN A 186 13.89 -6.70 13.24
C GLN A 186 14.59 -7.66 14.20
N THR A 187 14.75 -8.93 13.80
CA THR A 187 15.48 -9.92 14.59
C THR A 187 16.98 -9.57 14.68
N VAL A 188 17.57 -9.14 13.57
CA VAL A 188 18.98 -8.70 13.55
C VAL A 188 19.18 -7.47 14.42
N LEU A 189 18.29 -6.49 14.32
CA LEU A 189 18.32 -5.27 15.12
C LEU A 189 18.19 -5.57 16.62
N ASN A 190 17.27 -6.45 17.01
CA ASN A 190 17.07 -6.84 18.39
C ASN A 190 18.31 -7.57 18.96
N LYS A 191 18.96 -8.43 18.16
CA LYS A 191 20.22 -9.08 18.57
C LYS A 191 21.36 -8.07 18.75
N ALA A 192 21.48 -7.10 17.82
CA ALA A 192 22.48 -6.04 17.92
C ALA A 192 22.25 -5.15 19.14
N LEU A 193 20.99 -4.80 19.42
CA LEU A 193 20.61 -4.03 20.61
C LEU A 193 20.90 -4.79 21.90
N ALA A 194 20.54 -6.07 21.98
CA ALA A 194 20.81 -6.92 23.14
C ALA A 194 22.32 -7.04 23.39
N LYS A 195 23.11 -7.18 22.31
CA LYS A 195 24.58 -7.19 22.44
C LYS A 195 25.11 -5.85 22.96
N ALA A 196 24.66 -4.73 22.40
CA ALA A 196 25.07 -3.40 22.83
C ALA A 196 24.73 -3.14 24.30
N ILE A 197 23.52 -3.55 24.74
CA ILE A 197 23.12 -3.46 26.17
C ILE A 197 24.03 -4.31 27.05
N LYS A 198 24.37 -5.53 26.63
CA LYS A 198 25.28 -6.40 27.35
C LYS A 198 26.68 -5.78 27.41
N ASP A 199 27.21 -5.30 26.31
CA ASP A 199 28.54 -4.68 26.23
C ASP A 199 28.61 -3.44 27.15
N ILE A 200 27.54 -2.64 27.22
CA ILE A 200 27.43 -1.52 28.18
C ILE A 200 27.37 -2.00 29.62
N ALA A 201 26.60 -3.05 29.93
CA ALA A 201 26.52 -3.62 31.25
C ALA A 201 27.88 -4.20 31.70
N ASP A 202 28.54 -4.94 30.81
CA ASP A 202 29.86 -5.54 31.05
C ASP A 202 30.95 -4.45 31.20
N SER A 203 30.85 -3.35 30.46
CA SER A 203 31.78 -2.21 30.53
C SER A 203 31.64 -1.42 31.82
N LYS A 204 30.43 -1.31 32.37
CA LYS A 204 30.20 -0.68 33.68
C LYS A 204 30.69 -1.52 34.86
N GLY A 205 30.83 -2.84 34.69
CA GLY A 205 31.23 -3.78 35.74
C GLY A 205 30.31 -3.74 36.97
N ALA A 206 30.49 -4.67 37.86
CA ALA A 206 29.86 -4.56 39.17
C ALA A 206 30.48 -3.36 39.90
N SER A 207 29.68 -2.35 40.23
CA SER A 207 30.15 -1.25 41.06
C SER A 207 30.07 -1.65 42.53
N THR A 208 31.17 -1.44 43.24
CA THR A 208 31.18 -1.60 44.69
C THR A 208 31.16 -0.21 45.33
N THR A 209 30.16 0.06 46.15
CA THR A 209 30.07 1.33 46.87
C THR A 209 30.41 1.11 48.33
N THR A 210 31.38 1.83 48.83
CA THR A 210 31.84 1.78 50.23
C THR A 210 31.59 3.12 50.91
N PHE A 211 31.03 3.08 52.10
CA PHE A 211 30.84 4.26 52.93
C PHE A 211 31.98 4.27 53.97
N ASN A 212 32.80 5.30 53.93
CA ASN A 212 33.95 5.43 54.84
C ASN A 212 33.58 6.17 56.12
N ALA A 213 34.36 5.91 57.19
CA ALA A 213 34.14 6.55 58.47
C ALA A 213 34.36 8.07 58.50
N ASP A 214 35.08 8.63 57.46
CA ASP A 214 35.27 10.05 57.28
C ASP A 214 34.07 10.72 56.56
N GLY A 215 33.06 9.94 56.22
CA GLY A 215 31.85 10.40 55.51
C GLY A 215 32.01 10.50 54.01
N SER A 216 33.12 10.02 53.44
CA SER A 216 33.25 9.89 51.97
C SER A 216 32.58 8.61 51.48
N ILE A 217 32.11 8.62 50.27
CA ILE A 217 31.52 7.50 49.55
C ILE A 217 32.46 7.18 48.38
N VAL A 218 32.92 5.95 48.30
CA VAL A 218 33.76 5.50 47.18
C VAL A 218 33.03 4.46 46.38
N THR A 219 32.83 4.75 45.12
CA THR A 219 32.25 3.81 44.13
C THR A 219 33.36 3.39 43.18
N VAL A 220 33.62 2.11 43.09
CA VAL A 220 34.60 1.53 42.15
C VAL A 220 33.87 0.71 41.11
N ASN A 221 34.12 0.96 39.86
CA ASN A 221 33.65 0.16 38.74
C ASN A 221 34.84 -0.26 37.84
N SER A 222 34.54 -0.90 36.72
CA SER A 222 35.59 -1.39 35.81
C SER A 222 36.40 -0.28 35.12
N LEU A 223 35.87 0.94 35.05
CA LEU A 223 36.42 2.06 34.29
C LEU A 223 37.06 3.13 35.20
N GLU A 224 36.49 3.38 36.36
CA GLU A 224 36.87 4.47 37.24
C GLU A 224 36.61 4.19 38.72
N THR A 225 37.27 4.94 39.56
CA THR A 225 36.95 5.08 40.98
C THR A 225 36.38 6.48 41.20
N ILE A 226 35.18 6.57 41.74
CA ILE A 226 34.52 7.82 42.08
C ILE A 226 34.58 7.98 43.60
N THR A 227 35.20 9.07 44.06
CA THR A 227 35.18 9.42 45.48
C THR A 227 34.31 10.63 45.69
N THR A 228 33.20 10.47 46.36
CA THR A 228 32.25 11.54 46.68
C THR A 228 32.46 12.01 48.11
N THR A 229 32.71 13.30 48.29
CA THR A 229 32.93 13.93 49.59
C THR A 229 31.99 15.11 49.76
N PHE A 230 31.32 15.20 50.90
CA PHE A 230 30.48 16.34 51.26
C PHE A 230 31.32 17.39 52.04
N ASN A 231 31.47 18.56 51.46
CA ASN A 231 32.11 19.68 52.12
C ASN A 231 31.11 20.45 53.00
N LYS A 232 31.25 20.34 54.31
CA LYS A 232 30.35 20.96 55.28
C LYS A 232 30.48 22.48 55.34
N ALA A 233 31.64 23.03 54.96
CA ALA A 233 31.90 24.46 55.07
C ALA A 233 31.08 25.29 54.05
N ASP A 234 31.01 24.84 52.82
CA ASP A 234 30.31 25.49 51.70
C ASP A 234 29.11 24.70 51.20
N LYS A 235 28.78 23.59 51.87
CA LYS A 235 27.64 22.71 51.53
C LYS A 235 27.72 22.16 50.11
N SER A 236 28.92 21.97 49.59
CA SER A 236 29.14 21.41 48.26
C SER A 236 29.40 19.92 48.27
N ILE A 237 29.18 19.25 47.16
CA ILE A 237 29.58 17.88 46.93
C ILE A 237 30.76 17.91 45.96
N LEU A 238 31.84 17.23 46.32
CA LEU A 238 32.99 17.01 45.46
C LEU A 238 33.01 15.56 45.02
N GLU A 239 33.07 15.34 43.69
CA GLU A 239 33.23 14.02 43.11
C GLU A 239 34.56 13.97 42.36
N LYS A 240 35.47 13.16 42.83
CA LYS A 240 36.76 12.89 42.17
C LYS A 240 36.64 11.59 41.38
N HIS A 241 36.74 11.70 40.07
CA HIS A 241 36.78 10.57 39.15
C HIS A 241 38.22 10.27 38.80
N ALA A 242 38.69 9.09 39.18
CA ALA A 242 40.01 8.58 38.81
C ALA A 242 39.85 7.43 37.81
N TYR A 243 40.23 7.68 36.57
CA TYR A 243 40.10 6.71 35.50
C TYR A 243 41.26 5.74 35.47
N LYS A 244 41.04 4.51 35.02
CA LYS A 244 42.09 3.48 34.91
C LYS A 244 43.22 3.83 33.93
N ASN A 245 42.97 4.75 33.01
CA ASN A 245 43.98 5.28 32.09
C ASN A 245 44.96 6.27 32.73
N GLY A 246 44.82 6.51 34.04
CA GLY A 246 45.67 7.44 34.78
C GLY A 246 45.21 8.91 34.77
N THR A 247 44.14 9.22 34.07
CA THR A 247 43.55 10.56 34.11
C THR A 247 42.58 10.72 35.27
N SER A 248 42.34 11.96 35.69
CA SER A 248 41.32 12.26 36.68
C SER A 248 40.64 13.57 36.40
N LYS A 249 39.42 13.71 36.87
CA LYS A 249 38.71 14.98 36.93
C LYS A 249 37.99 15.13 38.26
N THR A 250 37.77 16.37 38.68
CA THR A 250 37.02 16.67 39.88
C THR A 250 35.81 17.51 39.50
N LEU A 251 34.63 17.12 39.96
CA LEU A 251 33.39 17.86 39.78
C LEU A 251 32.96 18.44 41.13
N LYS A 252 32.61 19.72 41.15
CA LYS A 252 32.01 20.37 42.32
C LYS A 252 30.56 20.71 42.02
N THR A 253 29.67 20.18 42.86
CA THR A 253 28.23 20.45 42.80
C THR A 253 27.84 21.31 43.98
N VAL A 254 27.25 22.46 43.72
CA VAL A 254 26.71 23.40 44.72
C VAL A 254 25.22 23.60 44.55
N PHE A 255 24.55 23.91 45.67
CA PHE A 255 23.10 24.17 45.68
C PHE A 255 22.90 25.66 45.96
N GLU A 256 22.64 26.45 44.95
CA GLU A 256 22.44 27.90 45.07
C GLU A 256 21.11 28.31 44.41
N ASN A 257 20.38 29.18 45.12
CA ASN A 257 19.16 29.78 44.56
C ASN A 257 18.13 28.79 43.98
N LYS A 258 17.99 27.62 44.67
CA LYS A 258 17.13 26.50 44.22
C LYS A 258 17.60 25.84 42.90
N LYS A 259 18.85 26.06 42.50
CA LYS A 259 19.49 25.40 41.34
C LYS A 259 20.63 24.53 41.77
N ILE A 260 20.86 23.46 41.02
CA ILE A 260 22.00 22.57 41.14
C ILE A 260 22.99 22.99 40.08
N ILE A 261 24.19 23.38 40.48
CA ILE A 261 25.27 23.80 39.59
C ILE A 261 26.43 22.85 39.76
N THR A 262 26.84 22.18 38.70
CA THR A 262 28.00 21.30 38.67
C THR A 262 29.07 21.89 37.76
N THR A 263 30.26 22.07 38.29
CA THR A 263 31.42 22.62 37.54
C THR A 263 32.60 21.66 37.69
N GLU A 264 33.39 21.55 36.62
CA GLU A 264 34.69 20.87 36.75
C GLU A 264 35.68 21.81 37.40
N VAL A 265 36.38 21.30 38.41
CA VAL A 265 37.40 22.05 39.15
C VAL A 265 38.74 21.30 39.04
N ASN A 266 39.80 22.05 38.75
CA ASN A 266 41.16 21.53 38.61
C ASN A 266 41.81 21.33 39.96
#